data_91daf6c59e28fba31df95a25f579b39b
#
_entry.id   91daf6c59e28fba31df95a25f579b39b
#
_cell.length_a   1.000
_cell.length_b   1.000
_cell.length_c   1.000
_cell.angle_alpha   90.00
_cell.angle_beta   90.00
_cell.angle_gamma   90.00
#
_symmetry.space_group_name_H-M   'P 1'
#
loop_
_entity.id
_entity.type
_entity.pdbx_description
1 polymer ?
#
loop_
_entity_poly.entity_id
_entity_poly.type
_entity_poly.pdbx_seq_one_letter_code
_entity_poly.pdbx_strand_id
1 'polypeptide(L)'
;MARYRNALPQLDGSLFLTDGGIETTLIFHEGLELPDFAAFHLLKTELGRAALRRYFRTYAAIAERFGAGLILESATWRASRDWAAKLGYDAAALAEANREAVAMLEEIRDAFERSGRKAVISGAIGPRGDGYQPDRRMSEAEAEDYHGEEIGTFARTAADMVCAITMNYAEEAVGIARAARKAGLPVALSFTVETDGNLPTGQTLEDAIAQVERATAGYPSYYGINCAHPDHFVPALAEGGEAARRIRFLRANASRMSHAELNESPTLDAGDPAELGRQYADLKRRLPQLNVMGGC
;
A
#
# COMPACT_ATOMS: atom_id res chain seq x y z
N MET A 1 -11.47 -17.86 -0.83
CA MET A 1 -12.50 -17.01 -0.17
C MET A 1 -11.83 -16.11 0.87
N ALA A 2 -12.36 -14.88 1.07
CA ALA A 2 -11.90 -13.99 2.14
C ALA A 2 -12.06 -14.67 3.51
N ARG A 3 -11.06 -14.49 4.38
CA ARG A 3 -11.04 -15.11 5.72
C ARG A 3 -11.29 -14.09 6.83
N TYR A 4 -10.82 -12.86 6.62
CA TYR A 4 -10.72 -11.84 7.67
C TYR A 4 -11.49 -10.56 7.36
N ARG A 5 -12.28 -10.51 6.28
CA ARG A 5 -13.02 -9.32 5.85
C ARG A 5 -13.88 -8.69 6.96
N ASN A 6 -14.47 -9.52 7.80
CA ASN A 6 -15.35 -9.07 8.89
C ASN A 6 -14.62 -8.81 10.22
N ALA A 7 -13.36 -9.25 10.33
CA ALA A 7 -12.56 -9.10 11.54
C ALA A 7 -11.07 -9.16 11.17
N LEU A 8 -10.52 -8.02 10.78
CA LEU A 8 -9.11 -7.89 10.42
C LEU A 8 -8.21 -8.14 11.63
N PRO A 9 -7.36 -9.19 11.61
CA PRO A 9 -6.59 -9.59 12.79
C PRO A 9 -5.56 -8.56 13.24
N GLN A 10 -5.03 -7.73 12.33
CA GLN A 10 -4.08 -6.66 12.69
C GLN A 10 -4.72 -5.57 13.57
N LEU A 11 -6.04 -5.54 13.70
CA LEU A 11 -6.71 -4.56 14.56
C LEU A 11 -6.65 -4.93 16.05
N ASP A 12 -6.24 -6.16 16.40
CA ASP A 12 -6.04 -6.60 17.78
C ASP A 12 -4.75 -6.06 18.43
N GLY A 13 -3.89 -5.40 17.64
CA GLY A 13 -2.64 -4.79 18.10
C GLY A 13 -1.40 -5.70 17.95
N SER A 14 -1.56 -6.95 17.50
CA SER A 14 -0.42 -7.81 17.17
C SER A 14 0.36 -7.27 15.98
N LEU A 15 1.66 -7.58 15.93
CA LEU A 15 2.55 -7.14 14.86
C LEU A 15 2.25 -7.87 13.56
N PHE A 16 2.04 -7.12 12.51
CA PHE A 16 1.98 -7.59 11.13
C PHE A 16 3.08 -6.95 10.29
N LEU A 17 3.68 -7.74 9.43
CA LEU A 17 4.60 -7.22 8.41
C LEU A 17 3.88 -7.15 7.07
N THR A 18 4.26 -6.17 6.27
CA THR A 18 3.98 -6.15 4.82
C THR A 18 5.26 -6.46 4.07
N ASP A 19 5.22 -6.36 2.76
CA ASP A 19 6.41 -6.40 1.91
C ASP A 19 7.19 -5.08 1.91
N GLY A 20 8.19 -5.00 1.03
CA GLY A 20 8.96 -3.81 0.68
C GLY A 20 8.50 -3.16 -0.63
N GLY A 21 9.39 -2.42 -1.30
CA GLY A 21 9.15 -1.88 -2.63
C GLY A 21 9.22 -3.01 -3.67
N ILE A 22 8.07 -3.50 -4.15
CA ILE A 22 8.01 -4.60 -5.11
C ILE A 22 8.65 -4.21 -6.44
N GLU A 23 8.29 -3.04 -6.98
CA GLU A 23 8.83 -2.56 -8.25
C GLU A 23 10.33 -2.31 -8.15
N THR A 24 10.77 -1.67 -7.05
CA THR A 24 12.19 -1.43 -6.77
C THR A 24 12.98 -2.74 -6.71
N THR A 25 12.47 -3.74 -6.01
CA THR A 25 13.12 -5.06 -5.91
C THR A 25 13.22 -5.73 -7.28
N LEU A 26 12.14 -5.77 -8.03
CA LEU A 26 12.09 -6.46 -9.32
C LEU A 26 12.96 -5.76 -10.38
N ILE A 27 13.01 -4.42 -10.39
CA ILE A 27 13.81 -3.65 -11.35
C ILE A 27 15.29 -3.67 -10.94
N PHE A 28 15.61 -3.20 -9.73
CA PHE A 28 17.01 -2.93 -9.36
C PHE A 28 17.76 -4.16 -8.85
N HIS A 29 17.08 -5.10 -8.18
CA HIS A 29 17.74 -6.29 -7.65
C HIS A 29 17.60 -7.52 -8.55
N GLU A 30 16.49 -7.66 -9.29
CA GLU A 30 16.29 -8.82 -10.19
C GLU A 30 16.49 -8.46 -11.67
N GLY A 31 16.65 -7.18 -12.02
CA GLY A 31 16.92 -6.72 -13.39
C GLY A 31 15.75 -6.91 -14.35
N LEU A 32 14.52 -6.95 -13.85
CA LEU A 32 13.33 -7.11 -14.67
C LEU A 32 12.86 -5.76 -15.23
N GLU A 33 12.38 -5.77 -16.46
CA GLU A 33 11.72 -4.61 -17.05
C GLU A 33 10.27 -4.56 -16.60
N LEU A 34 9.85 -3.43 -16.01
CA LEU A 34 8.47 -3.15 -15.63
C LEU A 34 7.99 -1.89 -16.34
N PRO A 35 7.30 -2.01 -17.49
CA PRO A 35 6.73 -0.85 -18.18
C PRO A 35 5.80 -0.08 -17.24
N ASP A 36 5.97 1.24 -17.16
CA ASP A 36 5.20 2.14 -16.28
C ASP A 36 5.20 1.70 -14.78
N PHE A 37 6.24 1.01 -14.31
CA PHE A 37 6.28 0.42 -12.97
C PHE A 37 5.09 -0.52 -12.66
N ALA A 38 4.58 -1.21 -13.67
CA ALA A 38 3.39 -2.03 -13.56
C ALA A 38 3.72 -3.50 -13.22
N ALA A 39 3.93 -3.81 -11.95
CA ALA A 39 4.26 -5.17 -11.50
C ALA A 39 3.20 -6.21 -11.91
N PHE A 40 1.91 -5.83 -11.99
CA PHE A 40 0.85 -6.72 -12.44
C PHE A 40 1.06 -7.25 -13.86
N HIS A 41 1.80 -6.53 -14.71
CA HIS A 41 2.11 -6.96 -16.07
C HIS A 41 2.91 -8.27 -16.12
N LEU A 42 3.67 -8.57 -15.07
CA LEU A 42 4.40 -9.84 -14.92
C LEU A 42 3.48 -11.07 -14.84
N LEU A 43 2.21 -10.90 -14.48
CA LEU A 43 1.24 -12.00 -14.46
C LEU A 43 1.00 -12.61 -15.85
N LYS A 44 1.32 -11.91 -16.95
CA LYS A 44 1.20 -12.43 -18.31
C LYS A 44 2.12 -13.60 -18.63
N THR A 45 3.22 -13.74 -17.92
CA THR A 45 4.24 -14.76 -18.23
C THR A 45 4.52 -15.67 -17.04
N GLU A 46 4.91 -16.92 -17.30
CA GLU A 46 5.27 -17.84 -16.20
C GLU A 46 6.52 -17.38 -15.45
N LEU A 47 7.51 -16.81 -16.14
CA LEU A 47 8.69 -16.23 -15.51
C LEU A 47 8.34 -15.07 -14.59
N GLY A 48 7.45 -14.18 -15.03
CA GLY A 48 6.96 -13.07 -14.22
C GLY A 48 6.18 -13.55 -12.99
N ARG A 49 5.27 -14.52 -13.16
CA ARG A 49 4.56 -15.14 -12.03
C ARG A 49 5.52 -15.81 -11.04
N ALA A 50 6.57 -16.47 -11.54
CA ALA A 50 7.59 -17.07 -10.68
C ALA A 50 8.38 -16.02 -9.89
N ALA A 51 8.71 -14.88 -10.49
CA ALA A 51 9.38 -13.75 -9.83
C ALA A 51 8.50 -13.17 -8.70
N LEU A 52 7.21 -12.91 -8.99
CA LEU A 52 6.26 -12.43 -8.00
C LEU A 52 6.09 -13.40 -6.82
N ARG A 53 5.94 -14.71 -7.10
CA ARG A 53 5.85 -15.73 -6.04
C ARG A 53 7.11 -15.77 -5.18
N ARG A 54 8.29 -15.65 -5.77
CA ARG A 54 9.57 -15.61 -5.06
C ARG A 54 9.64 -14.39 -4.14
N TYR A 55 9.26 -13.22 -4.66
CA TYR A 55 9.18 -11.98 -3.92
C TYR A 55 8.31 -12.12 -2.66
N PHE A 56 7.06 -12.50 -2.80
CA PHE A 56 6.13 -12.62 -1.66
C PHE A 56 6.56 -13.70 -0.64
N ARG A 57 7.13 -14.82 -1.11
CA ARG A 57 7.66 -15.87 -0.22
C ARG A 57 8.83 -15.40 0.63
N THR A 58 9.66 -14.49 0.12
CA THR A 58 10.74 -13.89 0.91
C THR A 58 10.18 -13.14 2.11
N TYR A 59 9.16 -12.31 1.94
CA TYR A 59 8.54 -11.58 3.04
C TYR A 59 7.74 -12.49 3.97
N ALA A 60 7.10 -13.51 3.45
CA ALA A 60 6.44 -14.54 4.26
C ALA A 60 7.45 -15.23 5.20
N ALA A 61 8.62 -15.61 4.69
CA ALA A 61 9.69 -16.22 5.50
C ALA A 61 10.21 -15.25 6.58
N ILE A 62 10.32 -13.95 6.27
CA ILE A 62 10.70 -12.93 7.26
C ILE A 62 9.64 -12.84 8.37
N ALA A 63 8.37 -12.73 8.02
CA ALA A 63 7.28 -12.64 8.98
C ALA A 63 7.23 -13.90 9.88
N GLU A 64 7.41 -15.08 9.30
CA GLU A 64 7.47 -16.34 10.04
C GLU A 64 8.64 -16.37 11.02
N ARG A 65 9.84 -15.99 10.57
CA ARG A 65 11.06 -15.93 11.39
C ARG A 65 10.88 -15.04 12.64
N PHE A 66 10.21 -13.90 12.50
CA PHE A 66 10.03 -12.94 13.59
C PHE A 66 8.72 -13.10 14.35
N GLY A 67 7.94 -14.11 14.02
CA GLY A 67 6.72 -14.37 14.75
C GLY A 67 5.58 -13.39 14.49
N ALA A 68 5.63 -12.64 13.39
CA ALA A 68 4.63 -11.67 13.01
C ALA A 68 3.52 -12.28 12.16
N GLY A 69 2.35 -11.62 12.11
CA GLY A 69 1.38 -11.83 11.04
C GLY A 69 1.88 -11.21 9.73
N LEU A 70 1.17 -11.46 8.64
CA LEU A 70 1.54 -10.98 7.32
C LEU A 70 0.36 -10.28 6.64
N ILE A 71 0.58 -9.15 6.00
CA ILE A 71 -0.34 -8.57 5.04
C ILE A 71 0.27 -8.75 3.66
N LEU A 72 -0.38 -9.54 2.84
CA LEU A 72 -0.02 -9.78 1.45
C LEU A 72 -0.74 -8.74 0.57
N GLU A 73 -0.01 -7.73 0.15
CA GLU A 73 -0.51 -6.72 -0.79
C GLU A 73 -0.34 -7.20 -2.23
N SER A 74 -1.42 -7.19 -3.02
CA SER A 74 -1.33 -7.64 -4.41
C SER A 74 -0.44 -6.73 -5.25
N ALA A 75 0.20 -7.28 -6.29
CA ALA A 75 1.09 -6.54 -7.19
C ALA A 75 0.28 -5.66 -8.17
N THR A 76 -0.70 -4.89 -7.67
CA THR A 76 -1.72 -4.20 -8.47
C THR A 76 -1.71 -2.69 -8.33
N TRP A 77 -0.66 -2.10 -7.77
CA TRP A 77 -0.56 -0.66 -7.55
C TRP A 77 -0.82 0.17 -8.84
N ARG A 78 -0.39 -0.31 -10.01
CA ARG A 78 -0.67 0.29 -11.33
C ARG A 78 -1.77 -0.44 -12.11
N ALA A 79 -2.53 -1.35 -11.49
CA ALA A 79 -3.56 -2.12 -12.17
C ALA A 79 -4.92 -1.40 -12.19
N SER A 80 -4.92 -0.13 -12.55
CA SER A 80 -6.11 0.70 -12.73
C SER A 80 -6.35 1.03 -14.20
N ARG A 81 -7.55 1.52 -14.53
CA ARG A 81 -8.02 1.71 -15.91
C ARG A 81 -7.05 2.48 -16.81
N ASP A 82 -6.56 3.65 -16.35
CA ASP A 82 -5.74 4.52 -17.18
C ASP A 82 -4.32 3.95 -17.37
N TRP A 83 -3.75 3.33 -16.32
CA TRP A 83 -2.43 2.69 -16.39
C TRP A 83 -2.46 1.42 -17.22
N ALA A 84 -3.48 0.58 -17.05
CA ALA A 84 -3.63 -0.66 -17.79
C ALA A 84 -3.85 -0.42 -19.29
N ALA A 85 -4.59 0.65 -19.65
CA ALA A 85 -4.81 1.02 -21.03
C ALA A 85 -3.50 1.32 -21.78
N LYS A 86 -2.49 1.96 -21.13
CA LYS A 86 -1.17 2.18 -21.70
C LYS A 86 -0.45 0.87 -22.08
N LEU A 87 -0.75 -0.21 -21.36
CA LEU A 87 -0.17 -1.54 -21.55
C LEU A 87 -1.04 -2.47 -22.41
N GLY A 88 -2.09 -1.92 -23.01
CA GLY A 88 -2.98 -2.65 -23.94
C GLY A 88 -3.98 -3.57 -23.25
N TYR A 89 -4.32 -3.34 -22.00
CA TYR A 89 -5.40 -4.08 -21.34
C TYR A 89 -6.73 -3.38 -21.56
N ASP A 90 -7.74 -4.14 -21.92
CA ASP A 90 -9.12 -3.72 -21.80
C ASP A 90 -9.67 -3.98 -20.38
N ALA A 91 -10.89 -3.58 -20.12
CA ALA A 91 -11.52 -3.72 -18.81
C ALA A 91 -11.61 -5.19 -18.34
N ALA A 92 -11.85 -6.13 -19.25
CA ALA A 92 -11.97 -7.55 -18.93
C ALA A 92 -10.59 -8.15 -18.56
N ALA A 93 -9.56 -7.84 -19.34
CA ALA A 93 -8.19 -8.27 -19.09
C ALA A 93 -7.64 -7.67 -17.79
N LEU A 94 -7.95 -6.39 -17.50
CA LEU A 94 -7.58 -5.75 -16.24
C LEU A 94 -8.24 -6.41 -15.04
N ALA A 95 -9.56 -6.67 -15.13
CA ALA A 95 -10.27 -7.36 -14.07
C ALA A 95 -9.74 -8.77 -13.83
N GLU A 96 -9.31 -9.48 -14.89
CA GLU A 96 -8.65 -10.78 -14.75
C GLU A 96 -7.28 -10.66 -14.08
N ALA A 97 -6.44 -9.72 -14.48
CA ALA A 97 -5.15 -9.49 -13.85
C ALA A 97 -5.29 -9.22 -12.34
N ASN A 98 -6.27 -8.41 -11.93
CA ASN A 98 -6.56 -8.17 -10.52
C ASN A 98 -7.02 -9.44 -9.78
N ARG A 99 -7.81 -10.30 -10.42
CA ARG A 99 -8.20 -11.61 -9.85
C ARG A 99 -7.01 -12.57 -9.73
N GLU A 100 -6.18 -12.67 -10.77
CA GLU A 100 -4.98 -13.52 -10.76
C GLU A 100 -3.98 -13.09 -9.69
N ALA A 101 -3.79 -11.77 -9.51
CA ALA A 101 -2.93 -11.24 -8.45
C ALA A 101 -3.38 -11.72 -7.07
N VAL A 102 -4.68 -11.65 -6.77
CA VAL A 102 -5.23 -12.15 -5.50
C VAL A 102 -5.14 -13.68 -5.40
N ALA A 103 -5.44 -14.41 -6.46
CA ALA A 103 -5.36 -15.88 -6.48
C ALA A 103 -3.94 -16.38 -6.16
N MET A 104 -2.91 -15.72 -6.69
CA MET A 104 -1.51 -16.02 -6.34
C MET A 104 -1.25 -15.86 -4.83
N LEU A 105 -1.81 -14.83 -4.22
CA LEU A 105 -1.64 -14.59 -2.77
C LEU A 105 -2.39 -15.59 -1.91
N GLU A 106 -3.48 -16.20 -2.39
CA GLU A 106 -4.16 -17.30 -1.67
C GLU A 106 -3.22 -18.49 -1.48
N GLU A 107 -2.44 -18.86 -2.51
CA GLU A 107 -1.45 -19.95 -2.42
C GLU A 107 -0.40 -19.67 -1.33
N ILE A 108 0.07 -18.43 -1.27
CA ILE A 108 1.10 -18.02 -0.31
C ILE A 108 0.52 -17.97 1.10
N ARG A 109 -0.69 -17.40 1.27
CA ARG A 109 -1.43 -17.39 2.54
C ARG A 109 -1.62 -18.79 3.08
N ASP A 110 -2.08 -19.72 2.24
CA ASP A 110 -2.34 -21.11 2.65
C ASP A 110 -1.06 -21.81 3.12
N ALA A 111 0.07 -21.50 2.51
CA ALA A 111 1.36 -21.99 2.95
C ALA A 111 1.80 -21.37 4.29
N PHE A 112 1.69 -20.06 4.42
CA PHE A 112 2.10 -19.31 5.60
C PHE A 112 1.27 -19.68 6.85
N GLU A 113 -0.05 -19.80 6.69
CA GLU A 113 -0.95 -20.08 7.81
C GLU A 113 -0.80 -21.49 8.40
N ARG A 114 -0.10 -22.40 7.71
CA ARG A 114 0.29 -23.69 8.32
C ARG A 114 1.21 -23.53 9.52
N SER A 115 1.90 -22.39 9.64
CA SER A 115 2.69 -22.05 10.84
C SER A 115 1.85 -21.63 12.05
N GLY A 116 0.52 -21.58 11.93
CA GLY A 116 -0.41 -21.09 12.95
C GLY A 116 -0.53 -19.56 13.02
N ARG A 117 0.10 -18.82 12.08
CA ARG A 117 0.03 -17.37 12.00
C ARG A 117 -1.02 -16.94 10.99
N LYS A 118 -1.44 -15.69 11.05
CA LYS A 118 -2.48 -15.14 10.17
C LYS A 118 -1.87 -14.33 9.03
N ALA A 119 -2.38 -14.51 7.81
CA ALA A 119 -2.05 -13.71 6.66
C ALA A 119 -3.31 -13.09 6.03
N VAL A 120 -3.34 -11.77 5.99
CA VAL A 120 -4.42 -10.97 5.39
C VAL A 120 -4.08 -10.70 3.93
N ILE A 121 -5.02 -10.90 3.02
CA ILE A 121 -4.87 -10.51 1.62
C ILE A 121 -5.47 -9.12 1.41
N SER A 122 -4.67 -8.22 0.88
CA SER A 122 -5.04 -6.84 0.58
C SER A 122 -4.92 -6.56 -0.92
N GLY A 123 -5.97 -6.03 -1.53
CA GLY A 123 -5.90 -5.46 -2.88
C GLY A 123 -5.18 -4.12 -2.83
N ALA A 124 -3.98 -4.01 -3.41
CA ALA A 124 -3.24 -2.76 -3.44
C ALA A 124 -3.77 -1.84 -4.54
N ILE A 125 -4.08 -0.61 -4.17
CA ILE A 125 -4.61 0.44 -5.05
C ILE A 125 -3.61 1.59 -5.08
N GLY A 126 -3.20 2.01 -6.27
CA GLY A 126 -2.40 3.22 -6.47
C GLY A 126 -3.24 4.42 -6.90
N PRO A 127 -2.65 5.61 -6.92
CA PRO A 127 -3.31 6.80 -7.43
C PRO A 127 -3.58 6.69 -8.93
N ARG A 128 -4.62 7.38 -9.40
CA ARG A 128 -4.94 7.46 -10.84
C ARG A 128 -3.81 8.09 -11.64
N GLY A 129 -3.22 9.16 -11.12
CA GLY A 129 -2.12 9.88 -11.73
C GLY A 129 -0.76 9.40 -11.24
N ASP A 130 0.21 10.29 -11.31
CA ASP A 130 1.52 10.07 -10.68
C ASP A 130 1.39 10.09 -9.15
N GLY A 131 2.20 9.25 -8.47
CA GLY A 131 2.17 9.12 -7.01
C GLY A 131 2.71 10.33 -6.26
N TYR A 132 3.53 11.14 -6.93
CA TYR A 132 4.29 12.23 -6.31
C TYR A 132 4.00 13.60 -6.93
N GLN A 133 3.40 13.62 -8.11
CA GLN A 133 3.02 14.85 -8.83
C GLN A 133 1.51 14.81 -9.15
N PRO A 134 0.65 15.36 -8.27
CA PRO A 134 -0.80 15.32 -8.44
C PRO A 134 -1.27 16.40 -9.43
N ASP A 135 -0.86 16.26 -10.70
CA ASP A 135 -1.14 17.19 -11.80
C ASP A 135 -2.60 17.11 -12.28
N ARG A 136 -3.26 15.99 -12.08
CA ARG A 136 -4.67 15.78 -12.44
C ARG A 136 -5.47 15.25 -11.25
N ARG A 137 -5.99 16.17 -10.47
CA ARG A 137 -6.84 15.83 -9.31
C ARG A 137 -8.26 15.51 -9.73
N MET A 138 -8.85 14.52 -9.09
CA MET A 138 -10.26 14.15 -9.19
C MET A 138 -11.05 14.79 -8.04
N SER A 139 -12.32 15.07 -8.26
CA SER A 139 -13.28 15.23 -7.17
C SER A 139 -13.51 13.90 -6.46
N GLU A 140 -14.06 13.96 -5.25
CA GLU A 140 -14.41 12.76 -4.47
C GLU A 140 -15.34 11.80 -5.23
N ALA A 141 -16.30 12.35 -6.00
CA ALA A 141 -17.23 11.56 -6.80
C ALA A 141 -16.56 10.91 -8.02
N GLU A 142 -15.68 11.63 -8.71
CA GLU A 142 -14.88 11.06 -9.82
C GLU A 142 -13.95 9.96 -9.33
N ALA A 143 -13.33 10.14 -8.16
CA ALA A 143 -12.46 9.13 -7.56
C ALA A 143 -13.25 7.88 -7.11
N GLU A 144 -14.45 8.05 -6.55
CA GLU A 144 -15.34 6.94 -6.21
C GLU A 144 -15.72 6.11 -7.45
N ASP A 145 -16.08 6.78 -8.55
CA ASP A 145 -16.40 6.10 -9.81
C ASP A 145 -15.18 5.41 -10.40
N TYR A 146 -14.04 6.11 -10.46
CA TYR A 146 -12.81 5.59 -11.06
C TYR A 146 -12.31 4.32 -10.37
N HIS A 147 -12.16 4.34 -9.06
CA HIS A 147 -11.66 3.22 -8.28
C HIS A 147 -12.73 2.16 -7.97
N GLY A 148 -14.00 2.50 -8.18
CA GLY A 148 -15.11 1.59 -7.93
C GLY A 148 -15.06 0.31 -8.75
N GLU A 149 -14.55 0.34 -9.98
CA GLU A 149 -14.41 -0.84 -10.85
C GLU A 149 -13.39 -1.84 -10.29
N GLU A 150 -12.21 -1.35 -9.90
CA GLU A 150 -11.12 -2.14 -9.34
C GLU A 150 -11.51 -2.72 -7.98
N ILE A 151 -12.02 -1.89 -7.08
CA ILE A 151 -12.49 -2.28 -5.75
C ILE A 151 -13.63 -3.30 -5.86
N GLY A 152 -14.57 -3.09 -6.79
CA GLY A 152 -15.63 -4.04 -7.08
C GLY A 152 -15.08 -5.39 -7.59
N THR A 153 -13.94 -5.42 -8.27
CA THR A 153 -13.27 -6.65 -8.66
C THR A 153 -12.67 -7.34 -7.44
N PHE A 154 -11.93 -6.63 -6.58
CA PHE A 154 -11.40 -7.20 -5.34
C PHE A 154 -12.49 -7.72 -4.40
N ALA A 155 -13.65 -7.08 -4.33
CA ALA A 155 -14.77 -7.53 -3.51
C ALA A 155 -15.27 -8.94 -3.89
N ARG A 156 -15.08 -9.35 -5.14
CA ARG A 156 -15.46 -10.68 -5.66
C ARG A 156 -14.33 -11.71 -5.57
N THR A 157 -13.21 -11.37 -4.96
CA THR A 157 -12.05 -12.27 -4.77
C THR A 157 -11.91 -12.70 -3.30
N ALA A 158 -10.78 -13.33 -2.99
CA ALA A 158 -10.39 -13.68 -1.62
C ALA A 158 -9.72 -12.53 -0.86
N ALA A 159 -9.70 -11.32 -1.40
CA ALA A 159 -9.18 -10.15 -0.68
C ALA A 159 -9.99 -9.90 0.60
N ASP A 160 -9.30 -9.76 1.70
CA ASP A 160 -9.90 -9.45 2.99
C ASP A 160 -10.14 -7.95 3.16
N MET A 161 -9.32 -7.14 2.50
CA MET A 161 -9.39 -5.67 2.51
C MET A 161 -8.78 -5.10 1.22
N VAL A 162 -8.85 -3.80 1.07
CA VAL A 162 -8.04 -3.04 0.11
C VAL A 162 -7.16 -2.04 0.86
N CYS A 163 -6.01 -1.72 0.30
CA CYS A 163 -5.12 -0.68 0.79
C CYS A 163 -4.77 0.28 -0.34
N ALA A 164 -5.15 1.54 -0.21
CA ALA A 164 -4.71 2.57 -1.13
C ALA A 164 -3.41 3.18 -0.63
N ILE A 165 -2.35 3.03 -1.40
CA ILE A 165 -1.01 3.52 -1.05
C ILE A 165 -0.56 4.63 -1.98
N THR A 166 0.31 5.50 -1.47
CA THR A 166 0.85 6.67 -2.18
C THR A 166 -0.26 7.68 -2.54
N MET A 167 -1.23 7.83 -1.64
CA MET A 167 -2.23 8.88 -1.79
C MET A 167 -1.57 10.25 -1.55
N ASN A 168 -1.75 11.16 -2.46
CA ASN A 168 -1.08 12.45 -2.48
C ASN A 168 -2.04 13.64 -2.37
N TYR A 169 -3.34 13.40 -2.33
CA TYR A 169 -4.40 14.37 -1.99
C TYR A 169 -5.63 13.66 -1.39
N ALA A 170 -6.39 14.38 -0.57
CA ALA A 170 -7.44 13.78 0.24
C ALA A 170 -8.68 13.37 -0.54
N GLU A 171 -9.06 14.10 -1.61
CA GLU A 171 -10.28 13.82 -2.37
C GLU A 171 -10.27 12.44 -3.02
N GLU A 172 -9.11 11.99 -3.52
CA GLU A 172 -8.96 10.63 -4.07
C GLU A 172 -9.12 9.58 -2.98
N ALA A 173 -8.49 9.79 -1.82
CA ALA A 173 -8.62 8.90 -0.68
C ALA A 173 -10.09 8.80 -0.18
N VAL A 174 -10.84 9.91 -0.18
CA VAL A 174 -12.29 9.92 0.13
C VAL A 174 -13.07 9.08 -0.87
N GLY A 175 -12.82 9.26 -2.16
CA GLY A 175 -13.50 8.48 -3.21
C GLY A 175 -13.25 6.98 -3.08
N ILE A 176 -12.00 6.59 -2.84
CA ILE A 176 -11.62 5.18 -2.59
C ILE A 176 -12.33 4.62 -1.37
N ALA A 177 -12.37 5.37 -0.26
CA ALA A 177 -13.06 4.92 0.96
C ALA A 177 -14.57 4.74 0.75
N ARG A 178 -15.21 5.62 -0.02
CA ARG A 178 -16.64 5.50 -0.39
C ARG A 178 -16.88 4.28 -1.29
N ALA A 179 -16.03 4.06 -2.29
CA ALA A 179 -16.11 2.90 -3.17
C ALA A 179 -15.93 1.59 -2.39
N ALA A 180 -14.96 1.53 -1.46
CA ALA A 180 -14.74 0.39 -0.59
C ALA A 180 -15.95 0.12 0.31
N ARG A 181 -16.54 1.15 0.92
CA ARG A 181 -17.79 1.03 1.70
C ARG A 181 -18.93 0.44 0.87
N LYS A 182 -19.14 0.96 -0.34
CA LYS A 182 -20.17 0.48 -1.26
C LYS A 182 -19.98 -0.97 -1.64
N ALA A 183 -18.71 -1.40 -1.76
CA ALA A 183 -18.35 -2.79 -2.07
C ALA A 183 -18.30 -3.71 -0.84
N GLY A 184 -18.49 -3.19 0.38
CA GLY A 184 -18.42 -3.95 1.63
C GLY A 184 -17.01 -4.45 1.98
N LEU A 185 -15.97 -3.71 1.55
CA LEU A 185 -14.56 -4.03 1.84
C LEU A 185 -13.98 -3.09 2.90
N PRO A 186 -13.33 -3.61 3.95
CA PRO A 186 -12.45 -2.80 4.79
C PRO A 186 -11.39 -2.11 3.93
N VAL A 187 -11.02 -0.88 4.29
CA VAL A 187 -9.99 -0.12 3.58
C VAL A 187 -8.99 0.48 4.55
N ALA A 188 -7.71 0.39 4.20
CA ALA A 188 -6.65 1.22 4.76
C ALA A 188 -6.22 2.27 3.72
N LEU A 189 -5.83 3.45 4.19
CA LEU A 189 -5.37 4.54 3.34
C LEU A 189 -3.98 4.98 3.79
N SER A 190 -3.04 5.03 2.87
CA SER A 190 -1.67 5.44 3.16
C SER A 190 -1.30 6.66 2.31
N PHE A 191 -0.92 7.73 2.98
CA PHE A 191 -0.46 8.95 2.33
C PHE A 191 1.05 8.92 2.13
N THR A 192 1.51 9.57 1.05
CA THR A 192 2.91 9.94 0.90
C THR A 192 3.09 11.41 1.27
N VAL A 193 4.26 11.76 1.79
CA VAL A 193 4.60 13.12 2.17
C VAL A 193 5.95 13.52 1.59
N GLU A 194 6.11 14.81 1.35
CA GLU A 194 7.37 15.42 0.93
C GLU A 194 8.31 15.64 2.13
N THR A 195 9.49 16.18 1.87
CA THR A 195 10.54 16.40 2.89
C THR A 195 10.12 17.33 4.01
N ASP A 196 9.09 18.15 3.82
CA ASP A 196 8.51 19.05 4.82
C ASP A 196 7.38 18.40 5.65
N GLY A 197 7.06 17.13 5.38
CA GLY A 197 6.01 16.38 6.08
C GLY A 197 4.58 16.61 5.58
N ASN A 198 4.41 17.46 4.56
CA ASN A 198 3.11 17.69 3.92
C ASN A 198 2.91 16.77 2.72
N LEU A 199 1.65 16.57 2.33
CA LEU A 199 1.32 15.90 1.08
C LEU A 199 1.89 16.71 -0.12
N PRO A 200 2.11 16.09 -1.28
CA PRO A 200 2.57 16.80 -2.49
C PRO A 200 1.69 18.00 -2.91
N THR A 201 0.45 18.06 -2.44
CA THR A 201 -0.44 19.21 -2.61
C THR A 201 -0.21 20.35 -1.62
N GLY A 202 0.69 20.19 -0.65
CA GLY A 202 0.93 21.15 0.44
C GLY A 202 -0.07 21.02 1.61
N GLN A 203 -1.04 20.10 1.54
CA GLN A 203 -1.95 19.83 2.64
C GLN A 203 -1.21 19.09 3.75
N THR A 204 -1.46 19.41 5.03
CA THR A 204 -0.88 18.66 6.15
C THR A 204 -1.47 17.26 6.20
N LEU A 205 -0.69 16.29 6.69
CA LEU A 205 -1.16 14.93 6.90
C LEU A 205 -2.37 14.87 7.85
N GLU A 206 -2.38 15.70 8.89
CA GLU A 206 -3.48 15.80 9.84
C GLU A 206 -4.76 16.28 9.17
N ASP A 207 -4.71 17.36 8.38
CA ASP A 207 -5.88 17.87 7.67
C ASP A 207 -6.41 16.89 6.63
N ALA A 208 -5.52 16.17 5.93
CA ALA A 208 -5.91 15.16 4.95
C ALA A 208 -6.67 14.01 5.62
N ILE A 209 -6.15 13.45 6.71
CA ILE A 209 -6.84 12.40 7.48
C ILE A 209 -8.15 12.92 8.05
N ALA A 210 -8.17 14.12 8.64
CA ALA A 210 -9.39 14.72 9.18
C ALA A 210 -10.45 14.96 8.09
N GLN A 211 -10.04 15.34 6.87
CA GLN A 211 -10.96 15.49 5.73
C GLN A 211 -11.60 14.14 5.37
N VAL A 212 -10.79 13.09 5.25
CA VAL A 212 -11.30 11.73 4.95
C VAL A 212 -12.22 11.24 6.06
N GLU A 213 -11.85 11.39 7.33
CA GLU A 213 -12.70 10.98 8.47
C GLU A 213 -14.07 11.66 8.43
N ARG A 214 -14.10 12.97 8.22
CA ARG A 214 -15.36 13.73 8.10
C ARG A 214 -16.20 13.28 6.91
N ALA A 215 -15.57 13.15 5.72
CA ALA A 215 -16.28 12.85 4.47
C ALA A 215 -16.80 11.41 4.41
N THR A 216 -16.24 10.51 5.23
CA THR A 216 -16.55 9.08 5.22
C THR A 216 -17.13 8.59 6.55
N ALA A 217 -17.38 9.48 7.52
CA ALA A 217 -17.82 9.14 8.88
C ALA A 217 -16.94 8.03 9.50
N GLY A 218 -15.61 8.18 9.39
CA GLY A 218 -14.62 7.29 9.99
C GLY A 218 -14.55 5.89 9.39
N TYR A 219 -14.92 5.71 8.12
CA TYR A 219 -14.97 4.38 7.49
C TYR A 219 -13.61 3.67 7.37
N PRO A 220 -12.49 4.32 7.01
CA PRO A 220 -11.21 3.63 6.92
C PRO A 220 -10.86 2.90 8.21
N SER A 221 -10.38 1.68 8.11
CA SER A 221 -9.97 0.86 9.27
C SER A 221 -8.78 1.48 10.00
N TYR A 222 -7.82 2.00 9.25
CA TYR A 222 -6.64 2.74 9.74
C TYR A 222 -5.97 3.50 8.59
N TYR A 223 -5.00 4.33 8.98
CA TYR A 223 -4.15 5.08 8.04
C TYR A 223 -2.70 4.65 8.14
N GLY A 224 -1.94 5.01 7.12
CA GLY A 224 -0.51 4.80 7.03
C GLY A 224 0.25 5.94 6.37
N ILE A 225 1.57 5.80 6.38
CA ILE A 225 2.51 6.65 5.64
C ILE A 225 3.43 5.74 4.85
N ASN A 226 3.63 6.03 3.58
CA ASN A 226 4.52 5.26 2.72
C ASN A 226 5.41 6.15 1.85
N CYS A 227 6.51 5.56 1.35
CA CYS A 227 7.44 6.18 0.41
C CYS A 227 8.05 7.51 0.88
N ALA A 228 8.18 7.72 2.17
CA ALA A 228 8.86 8.86 2.79
C ALA A 228 9.82 8.38 3.87
N HIS A 229 10.95 9.06 4.05
CA HIS A 229 11.87 8.76 5.16
C HIS A 229 11.25 9.21 6.50
N PRO A 230 11.51 8.50 7.63
CA PRO A 230 10.98 8.91 8.93
C PRO A 230 11.29 10.34 9.33
N ASP A 231 12.46 10.87 8.97
CA ASP A 231 12.83 12.26 9.28
C ASP A 231 11.87 13.29 8.65
N HIS A 232 11.16 12.94 7.57
CA HIS A 232 10.21 13.82 6.89
C HIS A 232 8.88 13.92 7.63
N PHE A 233 8.39 12.84 8.26
CA PHE A 233 7.05 12.81 8.85
C PHE A 233 7.03 12.74 10.40
N VAL A 234 8.12 12.35 11.04
CA VAL A 234 8.18 12.27 12.52
C VAL A 234 7.83 13.59 13.20
N PRO A 235 8.29 14.77 12.71
CA PRO A 235 7.89 16.05 13.29
C PRO A 235 6.37 16.27 13.28
N ALA A 236 5.69 15.93 12.16
CA ALA A 236 4.23 16.07 12.04
C ALA A 236 3.46 15.13 12.98
N LEU A 237 4.04 13.98 13.35
CA LEU A 237 3.43 13.02 14.28
C LEU A 237 3.70 13.36 15.75
N ALA A 238 4.72 14.15 16.04
CA ALA A 238 5.15 14.46 17.41
C ALA A 238 4.12 15.30 18.20
N GLU A 239 3.27 16.03 17.51
CA GLU A 239 2.21 16.85 18.12
C GLU A 239 1.04 16.02 18.66
N GLY A 240 0.99 14.72 18.36
CA GLY A 240 0.08 13.75 18.99
C GLY A 240 -1.41 13.96 18.70
N GLY A 241 -1.75 14.58 17.57
CA GLY A 241 -3.11 14.86 17.13
C GLY A 241 -3.99 13.62 16.97
N GLU A 242 -5.27 13.84 16.67
CA GLU A 242 -6.24 12.76 16.46
C GLU A 242 -5.84 11.89 15.26
N ALA A 243 -5.31 12.51 14.20
CA ALA A 243 -4.80 11.82 13.01
C ALA A 243 -3.68 10.84 13.35
N ALA A 244 -2.72 11.23 14.21
CA ALA A 244 -1.61 10.35 14.61
C ALA A 244 -2.11 9.06 15.28
N ARG A 245 -3.22 9.12 16.04
CA ARG A 245 -3.81 7.94 16.68
C ARG A 245 -4.44 6.95 15.71
N ARG A 246 -4.81 7.43 14.52
CA ARG A 246 -5.39 6.61 13.44
C ARG A 246 -4.32 5.93 12.59
N ILE A 247 -3.05 6.35 12.69
CA ILE A 247 -1.94 5.76 11.94
C ILE A 247 -1.48 4.48 12.62
N ARG A 248 -1.58 3.36 11.90
CA ARG A 248 -1.15 2.02 12.33
C ARG A 248 -0.12 1.38 11.40
N PHE A 249 0.12 1.99 10.24
CA PHE A 249 0.82 1.40 9.13
C PHE A 249 1.97 2.30 8.66
N LEU A 250 3.17 1.72 8.50
CA LEU A 250 4.34 2.40 7.96
C LEU A 250 5.03 1.55 6.90
N ARG A 251 5.29 2.16 5.74
CA ARG A 251 6.17 1.65 4.68
C ARG A 251 7.13 2.77 4.27
N ALA A 252 8.06 3.09 5.17
CA ALA A 252 8.98 4.20 4.95
C ALA A 252 10.14 3.83 4.02
N ASN A 253 10.71 4.85 3.38
CA ASN A 253 11.98 4.74 2.66
C ASN A 253 13.15 4.76 3.64
N ALA A 254 14.21 4.01 3.33
CA ALA A 254 15.50 4.13 4.00
C ALA A 254 16.34 5.31 3.44
N SER A 255 16.07 5.75 2.21
CA SER A 255 16.66 6.95 1.61
C SER A 255 16.02 8.22 2.15
N ARG A 256 16.86 9.23 2.40
CA ARG A 256 16.42 10.58 2.80
C ARG A 256 16.17 11.52 1.63
N MET A 257 16.45 11.07 0.41
CA MET A 257 16.24 11.87 -0.80
C MET A 257 14.76 12.18 -0.97
N SER A 258 14.47 13.35 -1.56
CA SER A 258 13.13 13.71 -1.98
C SER A 258 12.66 12.81 -3.13
N HIS A 259 11.35 12.76 -3.39
CA HIS A 259 10.80 12.01 -4.51
C HIS A 259 11.37 12.48 -5.86
N ALA A 260 11.59 13.78 -6.03
CA ALA A 260 12.18 14.34 -7.24
C ALA A 260 13.63 13.83 -7.45
N GLU A 261 14.45 13.86 -6.41
CA GLU A 261 15.83 13.36 -6.47
C GLU A 261 15.89 11.85 -6.74
N LEU A 262 15.00 11.07 -6.11
CA LEU A 262 14.91 9.62 -6.36
C LEU A 262 14.48 9.31 -7.80
N ASN A 263 13.56 10.07 -8.36
CA ASN A 263 13.09 9.88 -9.73
C ASN A 263 14.17 10.21 -10.78
N GLU A 264 15.06 11.16 -10.47
CA GLU A 264 16.17 11.56 -11.35
C GLU A 264 17.43 10.71 -11.14
N SER A 265 17.49 9.90 -10.07
CA SER A 265 18.67 9.12 -9.73
C SER A 265 18.86 7.94 -10.71
N PRO A 266 20.04 7.79 -11.32
CA PRO A 266 20.33 6.65 -12.18
C PRO A 266 20.60 5.35 -11.40
N THR A 267 20.73 5.42 -10.09
CA THR A 267 21.04 4.29 -9.20
C THR A 267 20.16 4.29 -7.98
N LEU A 268 19.92 3.09 -7.44
CA LEU A 268 19.17 2.94 -6.20
C LEU A 268 19.96 3.54 -5.01
N ASP A 269 19.36 4.48 -4.28
CA ASP A 269 19.80 4.83 -2.93
C ASP A 269 19.12 3.91 -1.92
N ALA A 270 19.87 2.92 -1.42
CA ALA A 270 19.38 1.93 -0.47
C ALA A 270 19.27 2.47 0.98
N GLY A 271 19.77 3.67 1.25
CA GLY A 271 19.84 4.25 2.59
C GLY A 271 20.55 3.36 3.61
N ASP A 272 20.17 3.48 4.89
CA ASP A 272 20.65 2.61 5.99
C ASP A 272 19.48 1.80 6.58
N PRO A 273 19.32 0.52 6.21
CA PRO A 273 18.24 -0.32 6.73
C PRO A 273 18.31 -0.55 8.25
N ALA A 274 19.51 -0.51 8.85
CA ALA A 274 19.67 -0.67 10.29
C ALA A 274 19.20 0.59 11.04
N GLU A 275 19.45 1.76 10.48
CA GLU A 275 18.94 3.04 11.00
C GLU A 275 17.41 3.08 10.90
N LEU A 276 16.85 2.73 9.73
CA LEU A 276 15.41 2.65 9.54
C LEU A 276 14.74 1.72 10.57
N GLY A 277 15.36 0.57 10.84
CA GLY A 277 14.88 -0.35 11.87
C GLY A 277 14.87 0.26 13.27
N ARG A 278 15.89 1.04 13.64
CA ARG A 278 15.94 1.79 14.92
C ARG A 278 14.84 2.87 14.97
N GLN A 279 14.66 3.62 13.90
CA GLN A 279 13.60 4.64 13.80
C GLN A 279 12.20 4.02 13.94
N TYR A 280 11.96 2.85 13.34
CA TYR A 280 10.69 2.12 13.52
C TYR A 280 10.47 1.68 14.97
N ALA A 281 11.51 1.20 15.64
CA ALA A 281 11.42 0.84 17.06
C ALA A 281 11.12 2.06 17.94
N ASP A 282 11.71 3.23 17.63
CA ASP A 282 11.44 4.48 18.32
C ASP A 282 10.02 4.97 18.10
N LEU A 283 9.55 4.94 16.84
CA LEU A 283 8.18 5.29 16.50
C LEU A 283 7.16 4.36 17.18
N LYS A 284 7.41 3.07 17.22
CA LYS A 284 6.56 2.11 17.93
C LYS A 284 6.45 2.41 19.42
N ARG A 285 7.53 2.90 20.07
CA ARG A 285 7.48 3.30 21.48
C ARG A 285 6.63 4.55 21.72
N ARG A 286 6.68 5.51 20.77
CA ARG A 286 5.91 6.77 20.85
C ARG A 286 4.44 6.59 20.46
N LEU A 287 4.19 5.73 19.48
CA LEU A 287 2.88 5.44 18.90
C LEU A 287 2.59 3.92 19.03
N PRO A 288 2.15 3.47 20.21
CA PRO A 288 1.97 2.03 20.49
C PRO A 288 1.00 1.32 19.56
N GLN A 289 0.09 2.06 18.92
CA GLN A 289 -0.86 1.52 17.93
C GLN A 289 -0.20 1.15 16.59
N LEU A 290 1.01 1.65 16.27
CA LEU A 290 1.75 1.24 15.07
C LEU A 290 2.06 -0.25 15.17
N ASN A 291 1.45 -1.04 14.31
CA ASN A 291 1.60 -2.50 14.35
C ASN A 291 1.58 -3.17 12.97
N VAL A 292 1.50 -2.39 11.91
CA VAL A 292 1.66 -2.86 10.53
C VAL A 292 2.91 -2.17 9.95
N MET A 293 3.93 -2.96 9.62
CA MET A 293 5.24 -2.43 9.25
C MET A 293 5.78 -3.11 8.00
N GLY A 294 6.35 -2.33 7.11
CA GLY A 294 7.01 -2.78 5.88
C GLY A 294 8.05 -1.79 5.41
N GLY A 295 8.41 -1.85 4.13
CA GLY A 295 9.31 -0.92 3.48
C GLY A 295 8.76 -0.39 2.17
N CYS A 296 9.45 0.58 1.60
CA CYS A 296 9.11 1.11 0.30
C CYS A 296 10.35 1.17 -0.60
#